data_a0bb6a1c7bb6718fbe0e800549ccb4ff
#
_entry.id   a0bb6a1c7bb6718fbe0e800549ccb4ff
#
_cell.length_a   1.000
_cell.length_b   1.000
_cell.length_c   1.000
_cell.angle_alpha   90.00
_cell.angle_beta   90.00
_cell.angle_gamma   90.00
#
_symmetry.space_group_name_H-M   'P 1'
#
loop_
_entity.id
_entity.type
_entity.pdbx_description
1 polymer ?
#
loop_
_entity_poly.entity_id
_entity_poly.type
_entity_poly.pdbx_seq_one_letter_code
_entity_poly.pdbx_strand_id
1 'polypeptide(L)'
;AERAAAHGDINLITLLMGAQGRGLQVLNNSGEWIEAIAEEDEIIVNIGDMLSRHTNNKLKSTIHRVVNPPKDLWNSSRYSIPFFLHPRQEMSLNCLDSCIDSDNPKGYEDITAGEFLHERLIDLGLIKG
;
A
#
# COMPACT_ATOMS: atom_id res chain seq x y z
N ALA A 1 -10.46 -14.51 12.27
CA ALA A 1 -11.13 -13.25 11.97
C ALA A 1 -10.09 -12.20 11.55
N GLU A 2 -10.45 -11.35 10.61
CA GLU A 2 -9.59 -10.27 10.10
C GLU A 2 -9.97 -8.97 10.81
N ARG A 3 -8.96 -8.20 11.25
CA ARG A 3 -9.14 -6.83 11.75
C ARG A 3 -9.20 -5.82 10.61
N ALA A 4 -8.45 -6.09 9.54
CA ALA A 4 -8.51 -5.35 8.30
C ALA A 4 -8.43 -6.34 7.14
N ALA A 5 -9.40 -6.25 6.24
CA ALA A 5 -9.46 -7.10 5.05
C ALA A 5 -8.31 -6.80 4.08
N ALA A 6 -8.00 -7.75 3.22
CA ALA A 6 -6.95 -7.60 2.23
C ALA A 6 -7.20 -6.40 1.30
N HIS A 7 -6.23 -5.49 1.21
CA HIS A 7 -6.28 -4.28 0.40
C HIS A 7 -4.88 -3.78 0.02
N GLY A 8 -4.80 -2.93 -0.97
CA GLY A 8 -3.64 -2.11 -1.27
C GLY A 8 -3.86 -0.68 -0.80
N ASP A 9 -2.80 0.09 -0.65
CA ASP A 9 -2.88 1.51 -0.35
C ASP A 9 -2.90 2.34 -1.64
N ILE A 10 -3.61 3.46 -1.63
CA ILE A 10 -3.76 4.33 -2.81
C ILE A 10 -2.52 5.21 -3.03
N ASN A 11 -1.86 5.63 -1.95
CA ASN A 11 -0.77 6.60 -1.89
C ASN A 11 0.55 6.11 -2.52
N LEU A 12 1.64 6.87 -2.34
CA LEU A 12 2.98 6.48 -2.79
C LEU A 12 3.55 5.34 -1.96
N ILE A 13 3.77 5.61 -0.68
CA ILE A 13 4.27 4.65 0.30
C ILE A 13 3.57 4.85 1.63
N THR A 14 3.49 3.80 2.41
CA THR A 14 3.01 3.84 3.79
C THR A 14 4.14 3.47 4.73
N LEU A 15 4.32 4.29 5.76
CA LEU A 15 5.26 4.05 6.86
C LEU A 15 4.45 3.59 8.07
N LEU A 16 4.70 2.39 8.54
CA LEU A 16 4.02 1.83 9.70
C LEU A 16 4.97 1.74 10.88
N MET A 17 4.65 2.49 11.92
CA MET A 17 5.42 2.57 13.18
C MET A 17 4.64 1.91 14.32
N GLY A 18 5.38 1.43 15.32
CA GLY A 18 4.78 0.89 16.54
C GLY A 18 4.04 -0.43 16.37
N ALA A 19 4.24 -1.11 15.25
CA ALA A 19 3.60 -2.40 14.97
C ALA A 19 4.24 -3.52 15.81
N GLN A 20 4.32 -3.31 17.11
CA GLN A 20 4.72 -4.36 18.04
C GLN A 20 3.61 -5.40 18.09
N GLY A 21 3.76 -6.43 17.32
CA GLY A 21 2.82 -7.52 17.39
C GLY A 21 2.52 -8.15 16.06
N ARG A 22 2.18 -9.40 16.16
CA ARG A 22 1.83 -10.26 15.05
C ARG A 22 0.47 -9.90 14.48
N GLY A 23 0.24 -10.17 13.23
CA GLY A 23 -1.05 -9.99 12.58
C GLY A 23 -1.01 -9.29 11.24
N LEU A 24 0.00 -8.43 10.99
CA LEU A 24 0.19 -7.87 9.66
C LEU A 24 0.75 -8.95 8.73
N GLN A 25 0.04 -9.19 7.64
CA GLN A 25 0.46 -10.13 6.60
C GLN A 25 0.47 -9.44 5.25
N VAL A 26 1.46 -9.77 4.45
CA VAL A 26 1.61 -9.29 3.07
C VAL A 26 1.50 -10.44 2.09
N LEU A 27 0.89 -10.19 0.95
CA LEU A 27 0.74 -11.18 -0.12
C LEU A 27 1.98 -11.14 -1.02
N ASN A 28 2.69 -12.24 -1.11
CA ASN A 28 3.84 -12.35 -2.01
C ASN A 28 3.43 -12.61 -3.46
N ASN A 29 4.40 -12.59 -4.37
CA ASN A 29 4.13 -12.84 -5.80
C ASN A 29 3.68 -14.28 -6.12
N SER A 30 3.88 -15.22 -5.18
CA SER A 30 3.43 -16.61 -5.31
C SER A 30 2.02 -16.84 -4.76
N GLY A 31 1.36 -15.78 -4.28
CA GLY A 31 0.02 -15.87 -3.70
C GLY A 31 -0.03 -16.35 -2.26
N GLU A 32 1.10 -16.33 -1.56
CA GLU A 32 1.21 -16.73 -0.17
C GLU A 32 1.21 -15.52 0.76
N TRP A 33 0.54 -15.66 1.92
CA TRP A 33 0.56 -14.66 2.97
C TRP A 33 1.79 -14.83 3.86
N ILE A 34 2.60 -13.78 3.94
CA ILE A 34 3.81 -13.74 4.75
C ILE A 34 3.59 -12.75 5.90
N GLU A 35 3.93 -13.18 7.12
CA GLU A 35 3.86 -12.28 8.28
C GLU A 35 4.97 -11.23 8.20
N ALA A 36 4.59 -9.96 8.30
CA ALA A 36 5.51 -8.83 8.36
C ALA A 36 5.73 -8.46 9.82
N ILE A 37 6.95 -8.63 10.29
CA ILE A 37 7.35 -8.36 11.67
C ILE A 37 8.38 -7.25 11.69
N ALA A 38 8.16 -6.24 12.54
CA ALA A 38 9.14 -5.18 12.81
C ALA A 38 9.58 -5.25 14.27
N GLU A 39 10.86 -5.05 14.48
CA GLU A 39 11.41 -4.82 15.82
C GLU A 39 11.01 -3.42 16.32
N GLU A 40 11.26 -3.12 17.59
CA GLU A 40 10.80 -1.91 18.25
C GLU A 40 11.24 -0.61 17.57
N ASP A 41 12.44 -0.60 17.00
CA ASP A 41 13.07 0.53 16.34
C ASP A 41 13.00 0.48 14.80
N GLU A 42 12.22 -0.44 14.25
CA GLU A 42 12.04 -0.60 12.82
C GLU A 42 10.73 0.00 12.32
N ILE A 43 10.73 0.41 11.08
CA ILE A 43 9.55 0.90 10.36
C ILE A 43 9.26 -0.05 9.21
N ILE A 44 8.00 -0.50 9.11
CA ILE A 44 7.56 -1.26 7.94
C ILE A 44 7.13 -0.26 6.87
N VAL A 45 7.68 -0.44 5.67
CA VAL A 45 7.35 0.39 4.51
C VAL A 45 6.72 -0.48 3.43
N ASN A 46 5.55 -0.06 2.93
CA ASN A 46 4.92 -0.69 1.79
C ASN A 46 4.64 0.29 0.65
N ILE A 47 4.69 -0.25 -0.57
CA ILE A 47 4.42 0.48 -1.81
C ILE A 47 2.91 0.61 -2.01
N GLY A 48 2.46 1.80 -2.35
CA GLY A 48 1.07 2.06 -2.73
C GLY A 48 0.85 2.11 -4.25
N ASP A 49 -0.39 2.29 -4.64
CA ASP A 49 -0.81 2.25 -6.05
C ASP A 49 -0.21 3.39 -6.89
N MET A 50 -0.04 4.58 -6.30
CA MET A 50 0.57 5.71 -7.01
C MET A 50 2.00 5.42 -7.42
N LEU A 51 2.81 4.83 -6.54
CA LEU A 51 4.20 4.51 -6.86
C LEU A 51 4.29 3.33 -7.83
N SER A 52 3.42 2.35 -7.70
CA SER A 52 3.31 1.25 -8.65
C SER A 52 3.03 1.76 -10.06
N ARG A 53 2.06 2.66 -10.21
CA ARG A 53 1.72 3.29 -11.49
C ARG A 53 2.88 4.11 -12.05
N HIS A 54 3.48 4.97 -11.24
CA HIS A 54 4.58 5.84 -11.64
C HIS A 54 5.83 5.07 -12.08
N THR A 55 6.07 3.91 -11.52
CA THR A 55 7.17 3.02 -11.90
C THR A 55 6.79 1.95 -12.93
N ASN A 56 5.63 2.08 -13.55
CA ASN A 56 5.12 1.12 -14.55
C ASN A 56 5.18 -0.33 -14.06
N ASN A 57 4.76 -0.57 -12.82
CA ASN A 57 4.75 -1.85 -12.10
C ASN A 57 6.13 -2.47 -11.81
N LYS A 58 7.22 -1.72 -11.94
CA LYS A 58 8.52 -2.21 -11.47
C LYS A 58 8.55 -2.32 -9.94
N LEU A 59 7.93 -1.37 -9.24
CA LEU A 59 7.61 -1.48 -7.83
C LEU A 59 6.12 -1.79 -7.71
N LYS A 60 5.77 -2.90 -7.12
CA LYS A 60 4.36 -3.34 -7.05
C LYS A 60 3.70 -2.86 -5.76
N SER A 61 2.45 -2.43 -5.89
CA SER A 61 1.60 -2.18 -4.72
C SER A 61 1.44 -3.47 -3.91
N THR A 62 1.67 -3.37 -2.61
CA THR A 62 1.64 -4.51 -1.71
C THR A 62 0.25 -4.72 -1.14
N ILE A 63 -0.37 -5.83 -1.48
CA ILE A 63 -1.62 -6.25 -0.85
C ILE A 63 -1.30 -6.78 0.55
N HIS A 64 -1.99 -6.24 1.54
CA HIS A 64 -1.79 -6.61 2.94
C HIS A 64 -3.12 -6.72 3.69
N ARG A 65 -3.09 -7.42 4.80
CA ARG A 65 -4.22 -7.58 5.71
C ARG A 65 -3.75 -7.62 7.15
N VAL A 66 -4.67 -7.42 8.07
CA VAL A 66 -4.39 -7.59 9.49
C VAL A 66 -5.30 -8.67 10.04
N VAL A 67 -4.71 -9.76 10.51
CA VAL A 67 -5.43 -10.85 11.16
C VAL A 67 -5.39 -10.72 12.67
N ASN A 68 -6.31 -11.36 13.36
CA ASN A 68 -6.29 -11.38 14.82
C ASN A 68 -5.04 -12.09 15.32
N PRO A 69 -4.41 -11.58 16.39
CA PRO A 69 -3.30 -12.27 17.03
C PRO A 69 -3.79 -13.57 17.69
N PRO A 70 -2.88 -14.47 18.09
CA PRO A 70 -3.20 -15.63 18.91
C PRO A 70 -4.02 -15.25 20.16
N LYS A 71 -4.88 -16.14 20.63
CA LYS A 71 -5.85 -15.87 21.73
C LYS A 71 -5.19 -15.39 23.03
N ASP A 72 -3.99 -15.85 23.32
CA ASP A 72 -3.19 -15.45 24.48
C ASP A 72 -2.81 -13.96 24.49
N LEU A 73 -2.86 -13.33 23.33
CA LEU A 73 -2.52 -11.91 23.15
C LEU A 73 -3.76 -11.00 23.01
N TRP A 74 -4.98 -11.52 23.13
CA TRP A 74 -6.19 -10.72 22.93
C TRP A 74 -6.41 -9.63 23.98
N ASN A 75 -5.86 -9.81 25.17
CA ASN A 75 -5.99 -8.86 26.28
C ASN A 75 -4.91 -7.76 26.27
N SER A 76 -3.99 -7.78 25.30
CA SER A 76 -2.98 -6.74 25.16
C SER A 76 -3.46 -5.62 24.21
N SER A 77 -3.36 -4.38 24.68
CA SER A 77 -3.57 -3.22 23.82
C SER A 77 -2.40 -3.05 22.87
N ARG A 78 -2.69 -2.79 21.58
CA ARG A 78 -1.68 -2.57 20.56
C ARG A 78 -2.00 -1.32 19.77
N TYR A 79 -1.00 -0.50 19.63
CA TYR A 79 -1.07 0.71 18.84
C TYR A 79 -0.16 0.57 17.63
N SER A 80 -0.68 0.92 16.46
CA SER A 80 0.09 1.09 15.24
C SER A 80 -0.27 2.44 14.63
N ILE A 81 0.72 3.14 14.10
CA ILE A 81 0.54 4.46 13.51
C ILE A 81 0.95 4.37 12.06
N PRO A 82 0.00 4.21 11.11
CA PRO A 82 0.31 4.30 9.69
C PRO A 82 0.47 5.77 9.29
N PHE A 83 1.52 6.07 8.58
CA PHE A 83 1.72 7.36 7.92
C PHE A 83 1.61 7.17 6.41
N PHE A 84 0.57 7.72 5.81
CA PHE A 84 0.32 7.67 4.37
C PHE A 84 1.00 8.84 3.68
N LEU A 85 2.08 8.57 2.96
CA LEU A 85 2.77 9.59 2.18
C LEU A 85 2.04 9.79 0.86
N HIS A 86 1.35 10.93 0.76
CA HIS A 86 0.71 11.40 -0.48
C HIS A 86 1.58 12.45 -1.15
N PRO A 87 1.70 12.44 -2.47
CA PRO A 87 2.29 13.55 -3.21
C PRO A 87 1.31 14.73 -3.24
N ARG A 88 1.82 15.91 -3.54
CA ARG A 88 0.93 17.03 -3.89
C ARG A 88 0.12 16.71 -5.15
N GLN A 89 -1.04 17.33 -5.29
CA GLN A 89 -2.03 16.99 -6.33
C GLN A 89 -1.50 17.16 -7.75
N GLU A 90 -0.61 18.12 -7.96
CA GLU A 90 -0.04 18.47 -9.28
C GLU A 90 1.07 17.51 -9.71
N MET A 91 1.55 16.64 -8.81
CA MET A 91 2.59 15.69 -9.17
C MET A 91 2.11 14.76 -10.28
N SER A 92 2.92 14.65 -11.34
CA SER A 92 2.69 13.68 -12.40
C SER A 92 2.92 12.26 -11.90
N LEU A 93 1.97 11.37 -12.17
CA LEU A 93 2.11 9.92 -11.99
C LEU A 93 2.40 9.21 -13.31
N ASN A 94 2.74 9.94 -14.36
CA ASN A 94 3.10 9.35 -15.64
C ASN A 94 4.21 8.32 -15.44
N CYS A 95 4.13 7.22 -16.19
CA CYS A 95 5.17 6.20 -16.12
C CYS A 95 6.54 6.83 -16.43
N LEU A 96 7.50 6.63 -15.54
CA LEU A 96 8.87 7.09 -15.74
C LEU A 96 9.46 6.44 -16.99
N ASP A 97 10.14 7.22 -17.84
CA ASP A 97 10.77 6.71 -19.06
C ASP A 97 11.77 5.58 -18.77
N SER A 98 12.50 5.69 -17.66
CA SER A 98 13.41 4.64 -17.19
C SER A 98 12.73 3.31 -16.81
N CYS A 99 11.42 3.32 -16.66
CA CYS A 99 10.60 2.15 -16.31
C CYS A 99 9.86 1.56 -17.51
N ILE A 100 10.03 2.13 -18.69
CA ILE A 100 9.39 1.69 -19.94
C ILE A 100 10.45 1.12 -20.87
N ASP A 101 10.24 -0.09 -21.36
CA ASP A 101 11.08 -0.74 -22.39
C ASP A 101 10.26 -1.76 -23.20
N SER A 102 10.90 -2.47 -24.11
CA SER A 102 10.23 -3.45 -24.97
C SER A 102 9.64 -4.63 -24.20
N ASP A 103 10.23 -4.98 -23.03
CA ASP A 103 9.76 -6.07 -22.18
C ASP A 103 8.73 -5.57 -21.15
N ASN A 104 8.69 -4.27 -20.91
CA ASN A 104 7.76 -3.61 -19.99
C ASN A 104 7.18 -2.34 -20.64
N PRO A 105 6.31 -2.48 -21.65
CA PRO A 105 5.70 -1.33 -22.32
C PRO A 105 4.83 -0.52 -21.35
N LYS A 106 4.64 0.76 -21.66
CA LYS A 106 3.80 1.67 -20.86
C LYS A 106 2.42 1.07 -20.62
N GLY A 107 2.08 0.82 -19.36
CA GLY A 107 0.87 0.15 -18.94
C GLY A 107 -0.25 1.05 -18.43
N TYR A 108 0.02 2.36 -18.31
CA TYR A 108 -0.94 3.31 -17.73
C TYR A 108 -0.98 4.61 -18.51
N GLU A 109 -2.15 5.21 -18.55
CA GLU A 109 -2.33 6.56 -19.10
C GLU A 109 -1.72 7.63 -18.19
N ASP A 110 -1.40 8.78 -18.79
CA ASP A 110 -0.88 9.92 -18.06
C ASP A 110 -1.95 10.52 -17.14
N ILE A 111 -1.58 10.79 -15.90
CA ILE A 111 -2.49 11.32 -14.88
C ILE A 111 -1.71 12.05 -13.79
N THR A 112 -2.33 13.01 -13.14
CA THR A 112 -1.79 13.61 -11.93
C THR A 112 -2.20 12.84 -10.67
N ALA A 113 -1.49 13.05 -9.58
CA ALA A 113 -1.82 12.43 -8.29
C ALA A 113 -3.23 12.82 -7.81
N GLY A 114 -3.62 14.10 -8.00
CA GLY A 114 -4.95 14.58 -7.63
C GLY A 114 -6.07 13.92 -8.43
N GLU A 115 -5.89 13.79 -9.74
CA GLU A 115 -6.84 13.11 -10.62
C GLU A 115 -6.98 11.63 -10.25
N PHE A 116 -5.86 10.94 -10.02
CA PHE A 116 -5.85 9.56 -9.59
C PHE A 116 -6.57 9.35 -8.26
N LEU A 117 -6.28 10.18 -7.27
CA LEU A 117 -6.95 10.11 -5.97
C LEU A 117 -8.45 10.34 -6.13
N HIS A 118 -8.87 11.31 -6.94
CA HIS A 118 -10.27 11.58 -7.21
C HIS A 118 -10.99 10.38 -7.81
N GLU A 119 -10.41 9.73 -8.82
CA GLU A 119 -10.96 8.50 -9.41
C GLU A 119 -11.12 7.40 -8.35
N ARG A 120 -10.11 7.19 -7.50
CA ARG A 120 -10.15 6.18 -6.45
C ARG A 120 -11.23 6.45 -5.40
N LEU A 121 -11.43 7.70 -5.03
CA LEU A 121 -12.48 8.09 -4.08
C LEU A 121 -13.89 7.84 -4.66
N ILE A 122 -14.06 8.04 -5.97
CA ILE A 122 -15.32 7.69 -6.67
C ILE A 122 -15.51 6.18 -6.66
N ASP A 123 -14.50 5.40 -7.03
CA ASP A 123 -14.55 3.92 -7.05
C ASP A 123 -14.91 3.33 -5.68
N LEU A 124 -14.44 3.96 -4.61
CA LEU A 124 -14.74 3.57 -3.23
C LEU A 124 -16.12 4.07 -2.74
N GLY A 125 -16.81 4.90 -3.53
CA GLY A 125 -18.09 5.48 -3.17
C GLY A 125 -18.03 6.57 -2.09
N LEU A 126 -16.85 7.13 -1.85
CA LEU A 126 -16.63 8.17 -0.84
C LEU A 126 -17.04 9.57 -1.34
N ILE A 127 -17.00 9.78 -2.65
CA ILE A 127 -17.48 10.98 -3.32
C ILE A 127 -18.35 10.60 -4.53
N LYS A 128 -19.18 11.52 -4.96
CA LYS A 128 -19.99 11.35 -6.18
C LYS A 128 -19.14 11.68 -7.41
N GLY A 129 -19.26 10.87 -8.40
CA GLY A 129 -18.67 11.13 -9.71
C GLY A 129 -19.40 12.19 -10.50
#